data_aab3d99e7e26890934951165d9ead12b
#
_entry.id   aab3d99e7e26890934951165d9ead12b
#
_cell.length_a   1.000
_cell.length_b   1.000
_cell.length_c   1.000
_cell.angle_alpha   90.00
_cell.angle_beta   90.00
_cell.angle_gamma   90.00
#
_symmetry.space_group_name_H-M   'P 1'
#
loop_
_entity.id
_entity.type
_entity.pdbx_description
1 polymer ?
#
loop_
_entity_poly.entity_id
_entity_poly.type
_entity_poly.pdbx_seq_one_letter_code
_entity_poly.pdbx_strand_id
1 'polypeptide(L)'
;ARQIDEELRQGGEAGRAGFAARVKSLMEDVPDLPHFSRFHAGFRDDAKSATAEGHMREAFYAAYRPENCEHLKINSKEIDQRLKKGPELVAADFVIPYPPGFPILVPGQVITRETIAFMRKLDVKEIHGFNAARGFELLRGDALPGRRRRSRN
;
A
#
# COMPACT_ATOMS: atom_id res chain seq x y z
N ALA A 1 9.55 -4.34 21.93
CA ALA A 1 9.27 -4.67 23.34
C ALA A 1 10.44 -4.27 24.25
N ARG A 2 11.67 -4.81 24.09
CA ARG A 2 12.82 -4.54 24.99
C ARG A 2 13.19 -3.05 25.09
N GLN A 3 13.14 -2.31 24.01
CA GLN A 3 13.51 -0.88 23.99
C GLN A 3 12.48 -0.02 24.73
N ILE A 4 11.20 -0.37 24.64
CA ILE A 4 10.09 0.30 25.35
C ILE A 4 10.20 0.01 26.85
N ASP A 5 10.50 -1.23 27.24
CA ASP A 5 10.69 -1.60 28.64
C ASP A 5 11.88 -0.86 29.27
N GLU A 6 12.92 -0.61 28.49
CA GLU A 6 14.12 0.11 28.96
C GLU A 6 13.86 1.60 29.12
N GLU A 7 13.16 2.24 28.17
CA GLU A 7 12.71 3.63 28.26
C GLU A 7 11.75 3.85 29.46
N LEU A 8 10.85 2.90 29.71
CA LEU A 8 9.93 2.96 30.84
C LEU A 8 10.62 2.75 32.22
N ARG A 9 11.67 1.93 32.26
CA ARG A 9 12.43 1.69 33.51
C ARG A 9 13.38 2.83 33.86
N GLN A 10 14.02 3.44 32.85
CA GLN A 10 15.00 4.51 33.04
C GLN A 10 14.37 5.88 33.21
N GLY A 11 13.18 6.10 32.69
CA GLY A 11 12.52 7.41 32.65
C GLY A 11 11.61 7.74 33.83
N GLY A 12 11.32 6.80 34.75
CA GLY A 12 10.42 7.04 35.87
C GLY A 12 9.04 7.60 35.44
N GLU A 13 8.54 8.60 36.20
CA GLU A 13 7.27 9.28 35.86
C GLU A 13 7.32 10.06 34.55
N ALA A 14 8.43 10.70 34.25
CA ALA A 14 8.63 11.44 32.99
C ALA A 14 8.64 10.50 31.77
N GLY A 15 9.25 9.32 31.88
CA GLY A 15 9.22 8.30 30.84
C GLY A 15 7.82 7.75 30.58
N ARG A 16 7.03 7.54 31.64
CA ARG A 16 5.63 7.10 31.52
C ARG A 16 4.76 8.16 30.86
N ALA A 17 4.91 9.42 31.24
CA ALA A 17 4.18 10.54 30.64
C ALA A 17 4.54 10.72 29.15
N GLY A 18 5.82 10.62 28.81
CA GLY A 18 6.29 10.67 27.41
C GLY A 18 5.76 9.51 26.58
N PHE A 19 5.75 8.29 27.14
CA PHE A 19 5.15 7.13 26.47
C PHE A 19 3.64 7.28 26.28
N ALA A 20 2.92 7.73 27.32
CA ALA A 20 1.47 7.97 27.23
C ALA A 20 1.14 9.05 26.19
N ALA A 21 1.91 10.14 26.12
CA ALA A 21 1.75 11.19 25.12
C ALA A 21 2.00 10.65 23.69
N ARG A 22 3.02 9.81 23.51
CA ARG A 22 3.31 9.16 22.21
C ARG A 22 2.20 8.19 21.79
N VAL A 23 1.71 7.37 22.72
CA VAL A 23 0.58 6.46 22.45
C VAL A 23 -0.67 7.26 22.08
N LYS A 24 -0.96 8.32 22.83
CA LYS A 24 -2.08 9.22 22.57
C LYS A 24 -1.97 9.86 21.17
N SER A 25 -0.81 10.44 20.83
CA SER A 25 -0.55 11.00 19.49
C SER A 25 -0.71 9.96 18.40
N LEU A 26 -0.17 8.75 18.58
CA LEU A 26 -0.33 7.65 17.64
C LEU A 26 -1.79 7.24 17.43
N MET A 27 -2.64 7.39 18.45
CA MET A 27 -4.07 7.05 18.37
C MET A 27 -4.94 8.21 17.84
N GLU A 28 -4.54 9.46 18.10
CA GLU A 28 -5.29 10.65 17.69
C GLU A 28 -4.91 11.11 16.26
N ASP A 29 -3.65 10.89 15.86
CA ASP A 29 -3.10 11.31 14.56
C ASP A 29 -3.12 10.21 13.49
N VAL A 30 -3.72 9.04 13.78
CA VAL A 30 -3.87 7.99 12.76
C VAL A 30 -4.79 8.52 11.65
N PRO A 31 -4.31 8.64 10.41
CA PRO A 31 -5.16 9.09 9.32
C PRO A 31 -6.27 8.06 9.08
N ASP A 32 -7.43 8.55 8.64
CA ASP A 32 -8.53 7.68 8.23
C ASP A 32 -8.04 6.69 7.19
N LEU A 33 -8.49 5.43 7.33
CA LEU A 33 -8.14 4.38 6.40
C LEU A 33 -8.65 4.73 5.00
N PRO A 34 -7.83 4.54 3.96
CA PRO A 34 -8.29 4.75 2.59
C PRO A 34 -9.37 3.72 2.22
N HIS A 35 -10.28 4.10 1.36
CA HIS A 35 -11.23 3.16 0.77
C HIS A 35 -10.48 2.06 0.02
N PHE A 36 -11.03 0.85 0.03
CA PHE A 36 -10.46 -0.25 -0.74
C PHE A 36 -10.39 0.11 -2.23
N SER A 37 -9.20 0.02 -2.76
CA SER A 37 -8.98 0.30 -4.17
C SER A 37 -9.55 -0.81 -5.06
N ARG A 38 -10.08 -0.40 -6.20
CA ARG A 38 -10.51 -1.36 -7.23
C ARG A 38 -9.32 -2.11 -7.82
N PHE A 39 -9.53 -3.32 -8.31
CA PHE A 39 -8.55 -3.99 -9.13
C PHE A 39 -8.39 -3.32 -10.50
N HIS A 40 -7.19 -3.40 -11.06
CA HIS A 40 -6.96 -3.02 -12.45
C HIS A 40 -7.83 -3.84 -13.40
N ALA A 41 -8.25 -3.25 -14.52
CA ALA A 41 -9.18 -3.85 -15.46
C ALA A 41 -8.74 -5.23 -16.00
N GLY A 42 -7.43 -5.48 -16.10
CA GLY A 42 -6.86 -6.77 -16.50
C GLY A 42 -7.07 -7.89 -15.49
N PHE A 43 -7.30 -7.55 -14.22
CA PHE A 43 -7.51 -8.50 -13.13
C PHE A 43 -8.96 -8.57 -12.65
N ARG A 44 -9.91 -8.23 -13.50
CA ARG A 44 -11.36 -8.30 -13.22
C ARG A 44 -12.10 -8.98 -14.37
N ASP A 45 -13.13 -9.75 -14.04
CA ASP A 45 -14.02 -10.33 -15.05
C ASP A 45 -14.83 -9.25 -15.75
N ASP A 46 -15.31 -8.28 -15.00
CA ASP A 46 -16.00 -7.12 -15.53
C ASP A 46 -15.18 -5.85 -15.31
N ALA A 47 -14.58 -5.35 -16.38
CA ALA A 47 -13.78 -4.13 -16.36
C ALA A 47 -14.59 -2.86 -16.00
N LYS A 48 -15.93 -2.92 -16.09
CA LYS A 48 -16.83 -1.82 -15.73
C LYS A 48 -17.26 -1.85 -14.27
N SER A 49 -17.08 -3.00 -13.60
CA SER A 49 -17.43 -3.13 -12.19
C SER A 49 -16.58 -2.20 -11.33
N ALA A 50 -17.21 -1.55 -10.37
CA ALA A 50 -16.56 -0.75 -9.33
C ALA A 50 -16.24 -1.55 -8.07
N THR A 51 -16.41 -2.89 -8.10
CA THR A 51 -16.18 -3.74 -6.92
C THR A 51 -14.71 -3.78 -6.54
N ALA A 52 -14.45 -4.01 -5.26
CA ALA A 52 -13.11 -4.28 -4.75
C ALA A 52 -12.63 -5.72 -5.07
N GLU A 53 -13.47 -6.53 -5.71
CA GLU A 53 -13.16 -7.92 -6.07
C GLU A 53 -12.33 -8.00 -7.34
N GLY A 54 -11.45 -9.00 -7.40
CA GLY A 54 -10.60 -9.25 -8.56
C GLY A 54 -9.70 -10.45 -8.40
N HIS A 55 -8.92 -10.71 -9.44
CA HIS A 55 -8.03 -11.87 -9.55
C HIS A 55 -6.67 -11.61 -8.87
N MET A 56 -6.69 -11.43 -7.55
CA MET A 56 -5.49 -11.17 -6.74
C MET A 56 -4.41 -12.23 -6.97
N ARG A 57 -4.78 -13.51 -7.06
CA ARG A 57 -3.83 -14.61 -7.28
C ARG A 57 -3.08 -14.48 -8.60
N GLU A 58 -3.76 -14.08 -9.67
CA GLU A 58 -3.13 -13.86 -10.97
C GLU A 58 -2.12 -12.71 -10.91
N ALA A 59 -2.49 -11.60 -10.25
CA ALA A 59 -1.61 -10.47 -10.07
C ALA A 59 -0.39 -10.82 -9.23
N PHE A 60 -0.59 -11.58 -8.15
CA PHE A 60 0.47 -12.07 -7.29
C PHE A 60 1.46 -12.95 -8.06
N TYR A 61 0.98 -13.93 -8.84
CA TYR A 61 1.88 -14.75 -9.67
C TYR A 61 2.57 -13.98 -10.79
N ALA A 62 1.93 -12.95 -11.36
CA ALA A 62 2.60 -12.08 -12.32
C ALA A 62 3.79 -11.35 -11.70
N ALA A 63 3.67 -10.95 -10.42
CA ALA A 63 4.72 -10.26 -9.67
C ALA A 63 5.90 -11.16 -9.27
N TYR A 64 5.77 -12.49 -9.32
CA TYR A 64 6.89 -13.42 -9.09
C TYR A 64 8.01 -13.30 -10.12
N ARG A 65 7.75 -12.66 -11.24
CA ARG A 65 8.75 -12.40 -12.27
C ARG A 65 9.29 -10.98 -12.09
N PRO A 66 10.54 -10.80 -11.65
CA PRO A 66 11.09 -9.47 -11.38
C PRO A 66 11.03 -8.53 -12.59
N GLU A 67 11.10 -9.07 -13.81
CA GLU A 67 10.96 -8.31 -15.06
C GLU A 67 9.57 -7.67 -15.23
N ASN A 68 8.56 -8.21 -14.57
CA ASN A 68 7.20 -7.67 -14.57
C ASN A 68 7.01 -6.51 -13.57
N CYS A 69 8.01 -6.26 -12.73
CA CYS A 69 7.92 -5.31 -11.64
C CYS A 69 8.79 -4.07 -11.86
N GLU A 70 8.34 -2.99 -11.29
CA GLU A 70 9.09 -1.75 -11.15
C GLU A 70 8.94 -1.21 -9.72
N HIS A 71 9.86 -0.36 -9.30
CA HIS A 71 9.79 0.25 -7.98
C HIS A 71 9.67 1.77 -8.11
N LEU A 72 8.78 2.36 -7.33
CA LEU A 72 8.52 3.79 -7.39
C LEU A 72 8.45 4.40 -5.99
N LYS A 73 9.35 5.34 -5.72
CA LYS A 73 9.41 6.01 -4.40
C LYS A 73 8.16 6.85 -4.16
N ILE A 74 7.58 6.73 -2.96
CA ILE A 74 6.34 7.39 -2.58
C ILE A 74 6.36 8.92 -2.73
N ASN A 75 7.52 9.54 -2.55
CA ASN A 75 7.72 10.98 -2.67
C ASN A 75 8.31 11.41 -4.02
N SER A 76 8.31 10.52 -5.03
CA SER A 76 8.78 10.86 -6.36
C SER A 76 7.76 11.71 -7.11
N LYS A 77 8.24 12.63 -7.95
CA LYS A 77 7.39 13.41 -8.87
C LYS A 77 6.66 12.50 -9.86
N GLU A 78 7.23 11.36 -10.16
CA GLU A 78 6.66 10.37 -11.09
C GLU A 78 5.35 9.78 -10.55
N ILE A 79 5.28 9.43 -9.25
CA ILE A 79 4.03 8.97 -8.64
C ILE A 79 2.92 10.01 -8.85
N ASP A 80 3.20 11.28 -8.56
CA ASP A 80 2.20 12.34 -8.68
C ASP A 80 1.78 12.58 -10.15
N GLN A 81 2.70 12.41 -11.09
CA GLN A 81 2.40 12.50 -12.51
C GLN A 81 1.51 11.35 -12.98
N ARG A 82 1.84 10.11 -12.62
CA ARG A 82 1.07 8.92 -12.98
C ARG A 82 -0.32 8.93 -12.35
N LEU A 83 -0.45 9.39 -11.11
CA LEU A 83 -1.76 9.57 -10.47
C LEU A 83 -2.65 10.62 -11.17
N LYS A 84 -2.06 11.56 -11.92
CA LYS A 84 -2.80 12.60 -12.65
C LYS A 84 -3.16 12.20 -14.08
N LYS A 85 -2.21 11.58 -14.78
CA LYS A 85 -2.26 11.38 -16.24
C LYS A 85 -2.17 9.90 -16.65
N GLY A 86 -1.95 8.98 -15.70
CA GLY A 86 -1.64 7.58 -15.98
C GLY A 86 -0.20 7.37 -16.49
N PRO A 87 0.16 6.12 -16.80
CA PRO A 87 -0.64 4.91 -16.62
C PRO A 87 -0.98 4.63 -15.14
N GLU A 88 -2.03 3.83 -14.92
CA GLU A 88 -2.43 3.43 -13.56
C GLU A 88 -1.26 2.74 -12.84
N LEU A 89 -1.13 3.04 -11.55
CA LEU A 89 -0.18 2.38 -10.66
C LEU A 89 -0.86 1.13 -10.11
N VAL A 90 -0.32 -0.05 -10.37
CA VAL A 90 -0.90 -1.32 -9.95
C VAL A 90 0.01 -2.00 -8.95
N ALA A 91 -0.50 -2.30 -7.76
CA ALA A 91 0.27 -2.94 -6.71
C ALA A 91 0.71 -4.35 -7.15
N ALA A 92 1.99 -4.67 -6.94
CA ALA A 92 2.57 -5.99 -7.18
C ALA A 92 2.58 -6.83 -5.89
N ASP A 93 2.58 -6.19 -4.74
CA ASP A 93 2.67 -6.85 -3.44
C ASP A 93 1.58 -6.34 -2.49
N PHE A 94 1.42 -7.05 -1.36
CA PHE A 94 0.61 -6.61 -0.25
C PHE A 94 1.28 -5.44 0.44
N VAL A 95 0.53 -4.39 0.79
CA VAL A 95 1.03 -3.29 1.60
C VAL A 95 0.29 -3.29 2.93
N ILE A 96 1.00 -3.63 3.99
CA ILE A 96 0.43 -3.86 5.31
C ILE A 96 1.15 -2.97 6.34
N PRO A 97 0.62 -1.78 6.63
CA PRO A 97 1.15 -0.94 7.71
C PRO A 97 0.91 -1.59 9.08
N TYR A 98 1.84 -1.40 9.99
CA TYR A 98 1.68 -1.91 11.34
C TYR A 98 1.88 -0.80 12.37
N PRO A 99 0.85 -0.34 13.11
CA PRO A 99 -0.56 -0.67 12.98
C PRO A 99 -1.22 -0.12 11.69
N PRO A 100 -2.39 -0.63 11.23
CA PRO A 100 -3.31 -1.56 11.91
C PRO A 100 -3.04 -3.04 11.68
N GLY A 101 -2.08 -3.44 10.85
CA GLY A 101 -1.73 -4.84 10.65
C GLY A 101 -2.66 -5.59 9.68
N PHE A 102 -3.41 -4.87 8.83
CA PHE A 102 -4.15 -5.46 7.72
C PHE A 102 -3.75 -4.81 6.37
N PRO A 103 -3.91 -5.51 5.25
CA PRO A 103 -3.51 -4.99 3.95
C PRO A 103 -4.40 -3.83 3.52
N ILE A 104 -3.77 -2.68 3.23
CA ILE A 104 -4.42 -1.53 2.59
C ILE A 104 -4.38 -1.62 1.07
N LEU A 105 -3.45 -2.42 0.56
CA LEU A 105 -3.34 -2.79 -0.84
C LEU A 105 -3.04 -4.29 -0.95
N VAL A 106 -3.60 -4.89 -1.98
CA VAL A 106 -3.27 -6.25 -2.37
C VAL A 106 -2.82 -6.27 -3.83
N PRO A 107 -2.07 -7.31 -4.28
CA PRO A 107 -1.63 -7.44 -5.67
C PRO A 107 -2.77 -7.29 -6.66
N GLY A 108 -2.57 -6.47 -7.68
CA GLY A 108 -3.57 -6.20 -8.73
C GLY A 108 -4.48 -5.00 -8.48
N GLN A 109 -4.48 -4.43 -7.28
CA GLN A 109 -5.24 -3.21 -6.99
C GLN A 109 -4.55 -1.96 -7.55
N VAL A 110 -5.37 -1.01 -7.99
CA VAL A 110 -4.89 0.31 -8.46
C VAL A 110 -4.59 1.19 -7.25
N ILE A 111 -3.39 1.73 -7.21
CA ILE A 111 -2.99 2.67 -6.16
C ILE A 111 -3.65 4.03 -6.44
N THR A 112 -4.39 4.55 -5.48
CA THR A 112 -5.11 5.81 -5.57
C THR A 112 -4.35 6.97 -4.92
N ARG A 113 -4.80 8.20 -5.18
CA ARG A 113 -4.29 9.40 -4.48
C ARG A 113 -4.55 9.32 -2.98
N GLU A 114 -5.69 8.77 -2.60
CA GLU A 114 -6.07 8.58 -1.20
C GLU A 114 -5.10 7.62 -0.51
N THR A 115 -4.78 6.49 -1.13
CA THR A 115 -3.78 5.54 -0.62
C THR A 115 -2.41 6.19 -0.44
N ILE A 116 -1.95 6.98 -1.43
CA ILE A 116 -0.67 7.68 -1.33
C ILE A 116 -0.70 8.75 -0.23
N ALA A 117 -1.80 9.50 -0.10
CA ALA A 117 -1.95 10.51 0.96
C ALA A 117 -1.93 9.85 2.34
N PHE A 118 -2.62 8.72 2.50
CA PHE A 118 -2.61 7.92 3.71
C PHE A 118 -1.18 7.46 4.05
N MET A 119 -0.49 6.83 3.11
CA MET A 119 0.87 6.33 3.31
C MET A 119 1.88 7.44 3.63
N ARG A 120 1.70 8.64 3.07
CA ARG A 120 2.56 9.80 3.37
C ARG A 120 2.32 10.38 4.78
N LYS A 121 1.12 10.19 5.34
CA LYS A 121 0.78 10.61 6.71
C LYS A 121 1.16 9.59 7.75
N LEU A 122 1.30 8.31 7.36
CA LEU A 122 1.69 7.26 8.28
C LEU A 122 3.12 7.48 8.79
N ASP A 123 3.24 7.72 10.08
CA ASP A 123 4.53 7.73 10.80
C ASP A 123 4.81 6.35 11.42
N VAL A 124 4.78 5.31 10.58
CA VAL A 124 5.10 3.94 10.99
C VAL A 124 6.39 3.49 10.31
N LYS A 125 7.23 2.81 11.10
CA LYS A 125 8.53 2.33 10.63
C LYS A 125 8.44 0.97 9.95
N GLU A 126 7.39 0.21 10.24
CA GLU A 126 7.22 -1.15 9.76
C GLU A 126 6.00 -1.25 8.85
N ILE A 127 6.25 -1.42 7.56
CA ILE A 127 5.24 -1.63 6.54
C ILE A 127 5.68 -2.82 5.71
N HIS A 128 4.97 -3.95 5.84
CA HIS A 128 5.21 -5.10 5.00
C HIS A 128 4.81 -4.81 3.56
N GLY A 129 5.61 -5.29 2.60
CA GLY A 129 5.40 -5.06 1.17
C GLY A 129 5.73 -3.63 0.72
N PHE A 130 6.37 -2.84 1.58
CA PHE A 130 6.85 -1.51 1.24
C PHE A 130 8.26 -1.31 1.76
N ASN A 131 9.17 -0.92 0.88
CA ASN A 131 10.53 -0.61 1.25
C ASN A 131 10.78 0.90 1.10
N ALA A 132 11.07 1.59 2.20
CA ALA A 132 11.26 3.04 2.21
C ALA A 132 12.35 3.53 1.23
N ALA A 133 13.38 2.73 0.97
CA ALA A 133 14.46 3.07 0.04
C ALA A 133 14.07 2.87 -1.43
N ARG A 134 13.27 1.82 -1.73
CA ARG A 134 12.86 1.45 -3.10
C ARG A 134 11.49 1.99 -3.45
N GLY A 135 10.59 2.13 -2.48
CA GLY A 135 9.20 2.54 -2.65
C GLY A 135 8.23 1.36 -2.82
N PHE A 136 7.12 1.61 -3.49
CA PHE A 136 6.17 0.58 -3.87
C PHE A 136 6.73 -0.33 -4.95
N GLU A 137 6.46 -1.62 -4.83
CA GLU A 137 6.58 -2.55 -5.93
C GLU A 137 5.30 -2.55 -6.74
N LEU A 138 5.44 -2.34 -8.04
CA LEU A 138 4.34 -2.14 -8.99
C LEU A 138 4.45 -3.12 -10.14
N LEU A 139 3.33 -3.57 -10.64
CA LEU A 139 3.28 -4.27 -11.93
C LEU A 139 3.49 -3.27 -13.07
N ARG A 140 4.42 -3.55 -13.94
CA ARG A 140 4.71 -2.75 -15.14
C ARG A 140 3.53 -2.79 -16.11
N GLY A 141 3.30 -1.70 -16.82
CA GLY A 141 2.19 -1.59 -17.76
C GLY A 141 2.19 -2.65 -18.86
N ASP A 142 3.35 -3.07 -19.32
CA ASP A 142 3.54 -4.12 -20.33
C ASP A 142 3.30 -5.55 -19.78
N ALA A 143 3.39 -5.73 -18.47
CA ALA A 143 3.09 -6.98 -17.77
C ALA A 143 1.59 -7.11 -17.38
N LEU A 144 0.82 -6.04 -17.48
CA LEU A 144 -0.61 -6.07 -17.15
C LEU A 144 -1.39 -6.83 -18.22
N PRO A 145 -2.31 -7.73 -17.85
CA PRO A 145 -3.18 -8.39 -18.81
C PRO A 145 -3.98 -7.35 -19.58
N GLY A 146 -3.97 -7.47 -20.92
CA GLY A 146 -4.86 -6.69 -21.76
C GLY A 146 -6.32 -6.93 -21.35
N ARG A 147 -7.23 -5.99 -21.68
CA ARG A 147 -8.66 -6.18 -21.41
C ARG A 147 -9.10 -7.54 -21.96
N ARG A 148 -9.43 -8.47 -21.07
CA ARG A 148 -9.97 -9.77 -21.47
C ARG A 148 -11.21 -9.52 -22.33
N ARG A 149 -11.12 -9.82 -23.63
CA ARG A 149 -12.32 -9.95 -24.47
C ARG A 149 -13.05 -11.18 -23.94
N ARG A 150 -14.23 -10.99 -23.34
CA ARG A 150 -15.13 -12.11 -23.10
C ARG A 150 -15.29 -12.85 -24.41
N SER A 151 -14.78 -14.08 -24.50
CA SER A 151 -15.28 -15.03 -25.48
C SER A 151 -16.76 -15.23 -25.16
N ARG A 152 -17.64 -14.71 -25.99
CA ARG A 152 -19.05 -15.12 -25.98
C ARG A 152 -19.06 -16.60 -26.39
N ASN A 153 -19.27 -17.47 -25.41
CA ASN A 153 -19.89 -18.76 -25.66
C ASN A 153 -21.38 -18.60 -25.45
#